data_690ea71d2070bf30997437147569fe76
#
_entry.id   690ea71d2070bf30997437147569fe76
#
_cell.length_a   1.000
_cell.length_b   1.000
_cell.length_c   1.000
_cell.angle_alpha   90.00
_cell.angle_beta   90.00
_cell.angle_gamma   90.00
#
_symmetry.space_group_name_H-M   'P 1'
#
loop_
_entity.id
_entity.type
_entity.pdbx_description
1 polymer ?
#
loop_
_entity_poly.entity_id
_entity_poly.type
_entity_poly.pdbx_seq_one_letter_code
_entity_poly.pdbx_strand_id
1 'polypeptide(L)'
;MPRKKKPSIRFTIDAETWGLDARKLAFGVIQNVDTLEQYVFYTYDDAKKWLQEKRKEYLETNGITEKDARILVYGHNAWKYDYLGLFTIDEIKQADKIDAKGRILVGTIDGIEYRDYKTLVQVSLSQIGEALGFPKGITPMKFRIGDESQGITQEDIDYCIQDCRILTEAIKSLETTYKEWCNSPHDLELPLTTASMAYRVWSARYWPEHWFTINKQDKKVDIAFCHNMFNDALEESYVGGRVQVIGEPMKIYPNTISVDRNSMYPTEMRDQVFPDMMGATYCKPYMVNFRKLLRDPDICIWANLTLEGGKDSPPFLATKTEEGRRCWTRTEFTGWLCEPEIKHALELGYKVTELKELHYSQAIRPFKEFVEFFYKLRLEMRAKGDASQLWIKLLMSALYGRFGMKDIAVRIDNDEEIEKIIETGKLDQYHFNYYDGRRGSLPFLVAIEGNKKPSSTWFGFASFTTSYARVSLNKAILAAGDGAYYCDTDSIFFNADKLPDMLEEIEIGNELGQWDYEIEEPTNFIGYEPKAYLFITDDKEKVKIRHKGVSLTDETGKLVPQAGDLTKEQFSRNVIQYRTAMRRNLPLGSKHIQSKVSKRHYGKKSPLED
;
A
#
# COMPACT_ATOMS: atom_id res chain seq x y z
N MET A 1 12.27 -16.50 7.80
CA MET A 1 12.54 -16.29 9.24
C MET A 1 13.18 -14.93 9.50
N PRO A 2 12.97 -14.33 10.67
CA PRO A 2 13.64 -13.10 11.06
C PRO A 2 15.18 -13.26 11.05
N ARG A 3 15.89 -12.21 10.66
CA ARG A 3 17.34 -12.22 10.62
C ARG A 3 17.91 -11.63 11.91
N LYS A 4 18.92 -12.29 12.49
CA LYS A 4 19.67 -11.75 13.63
C LYS A 4 20.37 -10.45 13.22
N LYS A 5 20.32 -9.44 14.10
CA LYS A 5 20.95 -8.15 13.88
C LYS A 5 22.47 -8.30 13.88
N LYS A 6 23.12 -7.75 12.86
CA LYS A 6 24.58 -7.60 12.84
C LYS A 6 25.01 -6.39 13.70
N PRO A 7 26.25 -6.34 14.20
CA PRO A 7 26.80 -5.12 14.75
C PRO A 7 26.54 -3.95 13.80
N SER A 8 26.07 -2.83 14.32
CA SER A 8 25.73 -1.69 13.46
C SER A 8 25.83 -0.37 14.21
N ILE A 9 26.28 0.67 13.52
CA ILE A 9 26.05 2.05 13.89
C ILE A 9 24.91 2.62 13.06
N ARG A 10 24.06 3.44 13.66
CA ARG A 10 22.81 3.89 13.08
C ARG A 10 22.66 5.38 13.24
N PHE A 11 22.20 6.02 12.19
CA PHE A 11 21.93 7.46 12.16
C PHE A 11 20.53 7.73 11.62
N THR A 12 19.95 8.85 12.04
CA THR A 12 18.80 9.48 11.39
C THR A 12 19.27 10.74 10.70
N ILE A 13 18.61 11.10 9.60
CA ILE A 13 18.88 12.31 8.83
C ILE A 13 17.57 12.99 8.44
N ASP A 14 17.59 14.31 8.51
CA ASP A 14 16.54 15.17 7.98
C ASP A 14 17.18 16.43 7.40
N ALA A 15 16.62 17.00 6.33
CA ALA A 15 17.17 18.15 5.64
C ALA A 15 16.09 19.16 5.25
N GLU A 16 16.31 20.43 5.56
CA GLU A 16 15.49 21.56 5.14
C GLU A 16 16.07 22.22 3.90
N THR A 17 15.21 22.58 2.96
CA THR A 17 15.62 23.15 1.69
C THR A 17 14.90 24.45 1.39
N TRP A 18 15.53 25.32 0.61
CA TRP A 18 14.91 26.52 0.13
C TRP A 18 13.94 26.20 -1.02
N GLY A 19 12.65 26.14 -0.71
CA GLY A 19 11.61 25.71 -1.62
C GLY A 19 11.53 24.18 -1.78
N LEU A 20 11.06 23.75 -2.93
CA LEU A 20 10.75 22.35 -3.19
C LEU A 20 11.84 21.58 -3.95
N ASP A 21 13.01 22.17 -4.13
CA ASP A 21 14.16 21.55 -4.81
C ASP A 21 15.11 20.96 -3.74
N ALA A 22 15.19 19.64 -3.66
CA ALA A 22 16.05 18.93 -2.73
C ALA A 22 17.55 19.31 -2.83
N ARG A 23 17.99 19.90 -3.92
CA ARG A 23 19.38 20.35 -4.13
C ARG A 23 19.67 21.72 -3.52
N LYS A 24 18.63 22.50 -3.24
CA LYS A 24 18.76 23.80 -2.59
C LYS A 24 18.74 23.67 -1.07
N LEU A 25 19.75 22.99 -0.53
CA LEU A 25 19.90 22.78 0.89
C LEU A 25 19.95 24.13 1.63
N ALA A 26 19.16 24.24 2.68
CA ALA A 26 19.33 25.29 3.68
C ALA A 26 20.30 24.79 4.77
N PHE A 27 19.96 23.69 5.39
CA PHE A 27 20.77 22.95 6.35
C PHE A 27 20.14 21.57 6.57
N GLY A 28 20.83 20.72 7.31
CA GLY A 28 20.26 19.46 7.76
C GLY A 28 20.89 18.97 9.06
N VAL A 29 20.32 17.93 9.62
CA VAL A 29 20.77 17.33 10.87
C VAL A 29 20.98 15.82 10.67
N ILE A 30 22.08 15.30 11.18
CA ILE A 30 22.32 13.88 11.38
C ILE A 30 22.38 13.61 12.86
N GLN A 31 21.66 12.59 13.34
CA GLN A 31 21.68 12.19 14.74
C GLN A 31 22.02 10.70 14.86
N ASN A 32 22.98 10.38 15.74
CA ASN A 32 23.26 8.99 16.10
C ASN A 32 22.10 8.42 16.91
N VAL A 33 21.55 7.28 16.48
CA VAL A 33 20.38 6.65 17.12
C VAL A 33 20.68 6.20 18.55
N ASP A 34 21.91 5.76 18.83
CA ASP A 34 22.26 5.16 20.11
C ASP A 34 22.81 6.19 21.10
N THR A 35 23.72 7.05 20.67
CA THR A 35 24.39 8.06 21.53
C THR A 35 23.67 9.40 21.57
N LEU A 36 22.76 9.66 20.63
CA LEU A 36 22.07 10.94 20.42
C LEU A 36 23.02 12.10 20.03
N GLU A 37 24.27 11.80 19.66
CA GLU A 37 25.19 12.78 19.09
C GLU A 37 24.57 13.38 17.83
N GLN A 38 24.63 14.70 17.70
CA GLN A 38 24.05 15.46 16.60
C GLN A 38 25.12 16.17 15.80
N TYR A 39 24.90 16.24 14.50
CA TYR A 39 25.73 17.01 13.57
C TYR A 39 24.83 17.84 12.64
N VAL A 40 24.99 19.15 12.69
CA VAL A 40 24.32 20.09 11.79
C VAL A 40 25.22 20.33 10.59
N PHE A 41 24.70 20.15 9.39
CA PHE A 41 25.43 20.36 8.14
C PHE A 41 24.77 21.41 7.28
N TYR A 42 25.58 22.16 6.54
CA TYR A 42 25.14 23.22 5.63
C TYR A 42 25.47 22.90 4.16
N THR A 43 26.22 21.82 3.93
CA THR A 43 26.44 21.27 2.60
C THR A 43 26.28 19.75 2.64
N TYR A 44 25.83 19.15 1.55
CA TYR A 44 25.73 17.70 1.44
C TYR A 44 27.07 16.99 1.48
N ASP A 45 28.14 17.65 1.04
CA ASP A 45 29.50 17.10 1.10
C ASP A 45 30.00 16.99 2.53
N ASP A 46 29.68 17.96 3.40
CA ASP A 46 30.00 17.87 4.83
C ASP A 46 29.26 16.70 5.50
N ALA A 47 27.98 16.49 5.15
CA ALA A 47 27.20 15.37 5.64
C ALA A 47 27.81 14.01 5.24
N LYS A 48 28.18 13.85 3.96
CA LYS A 48 28.87 12.64 3.45
C LYS A 48 30.20 12.41 4.18
N LYS A 49 31.02 13.44 4.29
CA LYS A 49 32.32 13.36 4.95
C LYS A 49 32.18 12.93 6.40
N TRP A 50 31.28 13.57 7.15
CA TRP A 50 31.05 13.22 8.56
C TRP A 50 30.58 11.77 8.72
N LEU A 51 29.65 11.31 7.87
CA LEU A 51 29.19 9.91 7.89
C LEU A 51 30.31 8.92 7.60
N GLN A 52 31.24 9.23 6.67
CA GLN A 52 32.40 8.39 6.36
C GLN A 52 33.42 8.36 7.52
N GLU A 53 33.63 9.48 8.18
CA GLU A 53 34.47 9.56 9.38
C GLU A 53 33.90 8.68 10.50
N LYS A 54 32.59 8.79 10.78
CA LYS A 54 31.89 7.95 11.78
C LYS A 54 31.91 6.46 11.43
N ARG A 55 31.76 6.13 10.13
CA ARG A 55 31.91 4.76 9.65
C ARG A 55 33.30 4.22 9.95
N LYS A 56 34.33 4.94 9.60
CA LYS A 56 35.74 4.56 9.84
C LYS A 56 36.02 4.39 11.34
N GLU A 57 35.66 5.39 12.15
CA GLU A 57 35.78 5.35 13.60
C GLU A 57 35.10 4.10 14.20
N TYR A 58 33.87 3.80 13.77
CA TYR A 58 33.13 2.63 14.27
C TYR A 58 33.80 1.30 13.93
N LEU A 59 34.29 1.13 12.71
CA LEU A 59 34.97 -0.09 12.29
C LEU A 59 36.31 -0.30 13.02
N GLU A 60 37.09 0.76 13.15
CA GLU A 60 38.38 0.75 13.85
C GLU A 60 38.20 0.47 15.35
N THR A 61 37.31 1.18 16.03
CA THR A 61 37.05 1.03 17.47
C THR A 61 36.59 -0.38 17.84
N ASN A 62 35.76 -1.01 16.98
CA ASN A 62 35.24 -2.35 17.23
C ASN A 62 36.11 -3.47 16.65
N GLY A 63 37.15 -3.15 15.88
CA GLY A 63 38.02 -4.14 15.24
C GLY A 63 37.30 -5.07 14.27
N ILE A 64 36.27 -4.55 13.59
CA ILE A 64 35.40 -5.32 12.68
C ILE A 64 35.52 -4.81 11.24
N THR A 65 35.18 -5.71 10.29
CA THR A 65 35.22 -5.38 8.88
C THR A 65 33.86 -4.95 8.36
N GLU A 66 33.82 -4.31 7.20
CA GLU A 66 32.57 -3.92 6.51
C GLU A 66 31.63 -5.10 6.25
N LYS A 67 32.16 -6.32 6.09
CA LYS A 67 31.37 -7.53 5.88
C LYS A 67 30.62 -7.97 7.13
N ASP A 68 31.15 -7.62 8.29
CA ASP A 68 30.67 -8.08 9.60
C ASP A 68 29.76 -7.04 10.27
N ALA A 69 29.81 -5.78 9.84
CA ALA A 69 29.04 -4.67 10.37
C ALA A 69 28.09 -4.07 9.36
N ARG A 70 27.18 -3.22 9.85
CA ARG A 70 26.33 -2.36 9.04
C ARG A 70 26.40 -0.91 9.51
N ILE A 71 26.47 -0.02 8.56
CA ILE A 71 26.37 1.42 8.79
C ILE A 71 25.05 1.85 8.17
N LEU A 72 24.10 2.29 8.98
CA LEU A 72 22.73 2.53 8.56
C LEU A 72 22.35 4.00 8.74
N VAL A 73 21.80 4.60 7.71
CA VAL A 73 21.21 5.94 7.76
C VAL A 73 19.72 5.84 7.42
N TYR A 74 18.88 6.33 8.31
CA TYR A 74 17.44 6.34 8.15
C TYR A 74 16.93 7.75 7.91
N GLY A 75 16.14 7.94 6.86
CA GLY A 75 15.36 9.14 6.67
C GLY A 75 13.88 8.80 6.49
N HIS A 76 12.98 9.75 6.66
CA HIS A 76 11.55 9.54 6.51
C HIS A 76 11.04 10.09 5.18
N ASN A 77 10.68 9.24 4.24
CA ASN A 77 10.37 9.58 2.85
C ASN A 77 11.59 10.07 2.06
N ALA A 78 12.78 9.75 2.55
CA ALA A 78 14.03 10.36 2.15
C ALA A 78 14.47 10.01 0.72
N TRP A 79 14.16 8.80 0.21
CA TRP A 79 14.38 8.46 -1.20
C TRP A 79 13.47 9.21 -2.18
N LYS A 80 12.58 10.04 -1.67
CA LYS A 80 11.80 10.97 -2.52
C LYS A 80 12.27 12.40 -2.39
N TYR A 81 13.15 12.70 -1.42
CA TYR A 81 13.55 14.07 -1.12
C TYR A 81 15.01 14.16 -0.64
N ASP A 82 15.31 13.84 0.63
CA ASP A 82 16.61 14.11 1.26
C ASP A 82 17.79 13.44 0.56
N TYR A 83 17.67 12.15 0.26
CA TYR A 83 18.73 11.39 -0.42
C TYR A 83 18.97 11.82 -1.87
N LEU A 84 18.03 12.55 -2.45
CA LEU A 84 18.14 13.05 -3.80
C LEU A 84 18.85 14.40 -3.85
N GLY A 85 18.89 15.10 -2.73
CA GLY A 85 19.81 16.20 -2.51
C GLY A 85 21.21 15.70 -2.18
N LEU A 86 21.27 14.71 -1.27
CA LEU A 86 22.54 14.15 -0.77
C LEU A 86 23.39 13.50 -1.87
N PHE A 87 22.77 12.88 -2.85
CA PHE A 87 23.47 12.12 -3.91
C PHE A 87 23.24 12.68 -5.31
N THR A 88 24.25 12.59 -6.13
CA THR A 88 24.15 12.80 -7.56
C THR A 88 23.39 11.66 -8.24
N ILE A 89 22.89 11.92 -9.43
CA ILE A 89 22.22 10.90 -10.26
C ILE A 89 23.15 9.70 -10.51
N ASP A 90 24.41 9.95 -10.76
CA ASP A 90 25.40 8.91 -11.07
C ASP A 90 25.73 8.05 -9.85
N GLU A 91 25.86 8.65 -8.66
CA GLU A 91 26.01 7.90 -7.41
C GLU A 91 24.82 6.98 -7.16
N ILE A 92 23.60 7.46 -7.41
CA ILE A 92 22.39 6.64 -7.23
C ILE A 92 22.29 5.54 -8.29
N LYS A 93 22.68 5.80 -9.55
CA LYS A 93 22.73 4.77 -10.60
C LYS A 93 23.71 3.66 -10.26
N GLN A 94 24.87 3.99 -9.72
CA GLN A 94 25.93 3.04 -9.35
C GLN A 94 25.67 2.33 -8.02
N ALA A 95 24.76 2.82 -7.19
CA ALA A 95 24.45 2.24 -5.90
C ALA A 95 23.92 0.80 -5.99
N ASP A 96 24.35 -0.06 -5.06
CA ASP A 96 23.66 -1.33 -4.81
C ASP A 96 22.32 -1.02 -4.15
N LYS A 97 21.22 -1.29 -4.84
CA LYS A 97 19.89 -0.85 -4.42
C LYS A 97 18.82 -1.91 -4.57
N ILE A 98 17.86 -1.85 -3.66
CA ILE A 98 16.61 -2.61 -3.75
C ILE A 98 15.48 -1.62 -3.99
N ASP A 99 14.79 -1.78 -5.11
CA ASP A 99 13.62 -0.96 -5.38
C ASP A 99 12.36 -1.81 -5.57
N ALA A 100 11.22 -1.19 -5.37
CA ALA A 100 9.92 -1.79 -5.59
C ALA A 100 9.00 -0.81 -6.30
N LYS A 101 8.56 -1.17 -7.50
CA LYS A 101 7.63 -0.37 -8.32
C LYS A 101 8.10 1.08 -8.50
N GLY A 102 9.39 1.26 -8.77
CA GLY A 102 9.99 2.57 -8.98
C GLY A 102 10.19 3.42 -7.73
N ARG A 103 10.26 2.79 -6.57
CA ARG A 103 10.63 3.43 -5.31
C ARG A 103 11.83 2.69 -4.72
N ILE A 104 12.92 3.39 -4.51
CA ILE A 104 14.08 2.84 -3.80
C ILE A 104 13.67 2.59 -2.33
N LEU A 105 13.87 1.37 -1.87
CA LEU A 105 13.64 0.97 -0.47
C LEU A 105 14.90 1.16 0.35
N VAL A 106 16.04 0.84 -0.26
CA VAL A 106 17.37 0.94 0.31
C VAL A 106 18.38 1.11 -0.81
N GLY A 107 19.39 1.92 -0.58
CA GLY A 107 20.56 2.06 -1.45
C GLY A 107 21.85 2.04 -0.61
N THR A 108 22.85 1.30 -1.07
CA THR A 108 24.18 1.27 -0.44
C THR A 108 25.14 2.08 -1.30
N ILE A 109 25.68 3.14 -0.73
CA ILE A 109 26.64 4.05 -1.38
C ILE A 109 27.84 4.19 -0.44
N ASP A 110 29.02 3.97 -0.97
CA ASP A 110 30.29 4.04 -0.22
C ASP A 110 30.29 3.26 1.11
N GLY A 111 29.68 2.07 1.11
CA GLY A 111 29.62 1.18 2.28
C GLY A 111 28.62 1.59 3.36
N ILE A 112 27.79 2.61 3.11
CA ILE A 112 26.72 3.07 4.00
C ILE A 112 25.38 2.72 3.37
N GLU A 113 24.49 2.14 4.16
CA GLU A 113 23.15 1.72 3.74
C GLU A 113 22.12 2.78 4.12
N TYR A 114 21.47 3.39 3.13
CA TYR A 114 20.47 4.44 3.27
C TYR A 114 19.05 3.87 3.13
N ARG A 115 18.29 3.91 4.20
CA ARG A 115 16.94 3.34 4.33
C ARG A 115 15.87 4.43 4.40
N ASP A 116 14.74 4.18 3.78
CA ASP A 116 13.55 5.02 3.93
C ASP A 116 12.59 4.39 4.94
N TYR A 117 12.49 4.99 6.14
CA TYR A 117 11.62 4.49 7.20
C TYR A 117 10.14 4.49 6.80
N LYS A 118 9.72 5.38 5.91
CA LYS A 118 8.34 5.40 5.40
C LYS A 118 7.97 4.16 4.57
N THR A 119 8.91 3.37 4.11
CA THR A 119 8.63 2.10 3.46
C THR A 119 8.24 1.02 4.47
N LEU A 120 8.79 1.12 5.67
CA LEU A 120 8.51 0.22 6.78
C LEU A 120 7.26 0.65 7.54
N VAL A 121 7.06 1.96 7.73
CA VAL A 121 5.91 2.53 8.45
C VAL A 121 5.24 3.59 7.58
N GLN A 122 4.14 3.23 6.92
CA GLN A 122 3.51 4.03 5.85
C GLN A 122 2.60 5.16 6.36
N VAL A 123 3.03 5.87 7.40
CA VAL A 123 2.35 7.04 7.96
C VAL A 123 3.25 8.26 7.93
N SER A 124 2.72 9.44 8.22
CA SER A 124 3.51 10.68 8.30
C SER A 124 4.38 10.72 9.56
N LEU A 125 5.48 11.48 9.51
CA LEU A 125 6.33 11.69 10.69
C LEU A 125 5.55 12.38 11.83
N SER A 126 4.60 13.26 11.50
CA SER A 126 3.68 13.88 12.48
C SER A 126 2.86 12.83 13.25
N GLN A 127 2.23 11.90 12.53
CA GLN A 127 1.46 10.82 13.18
C GLN A 127 2.34 9.90 14.05
N ILE A 128 3.59 9.68 13.63
CA ILE A 128 4.58 8.93 14.44
C ILE A 128 4.91 9.73 15.70
N GLY A 129 5.21 11.01 15.56
CA GLY A 129 5.56 11.90 16.67
C GLY A 129 4.43 12.02 17.69
N GLU A 130 3.21 12.22 17.23
CA GLU A 130 2.01 12.23 18.08
C GLU A 130 1.85 10.92 18.88
N ALA A 131 1.99 9.79 18.19
CA ALA A 131 1.88 8.49 18.81
C ALA A 131 2.95 8.21 19.87
N LEU A 132 4.17 8.73 19.67
CA LEU A 132 5.30 8.57 20.59
C LEU A 132 5.35 9.63 21.70
N GLY A 133 4.45 10.62 21.69
CA GLY A 133 4.50 11.75 22.63
C GLY A 133 5.56 12.81 22.29
N PHE A 134 6.08 12.82 21.09
CA PHE A 134 7.03 13.79 20.55
C PHE A 134 6.41 14.49 19.33
N PRO A 135 5.43 15.40 19.50
CA PRO A 135 4.73 15.99 18.38
C PRO A 135 5.70 16.74 17.45
N LYS A 136 5.49 16.55 16.14
CA LYS A 136 6.23 17.28 15.12
C LYS A 136 5.81 18.74 15.10
N GLY A 137 6.78 19.66 15.03
CA GLY A 137 6.54 21.08 14.82
C GLY A 137 5.96 21.39 13.43
N ILE A 138 5.61 22.65 13.24
CA ILE A 138 5.15 23.17 11.93
C ILE A 138 6.39 23.60 11.13
N THR A 139 6.56 23.07 9.92
CA THR A 139 7.65 23.47 9.03
C THR A 139 7.60 24.98 8.77
N PRO A 140 8.67 25.74 9.05
CA PRO A 140 8.71 27.18 8.83
C PRO A 140 8.39 27.56 7.38
N MET A 141 7.52 28.54 7.18
CA MET A 141 7.03 28.93 5.85
C MET A 141 8.15 29.36 4.91
N LYS A 142 9.22 30.01 5.45
CA LYS A 142 10.37 30.46 4.66
C LYS A 142 11.04 29.34 3.85
N PHE A 143 11.10 28.13 4.39
CA PHE A 143 11.65 26.99 3.65
C PHE A 143 10.70 26.53 2.54
N ARG A 144 9.39 26.57 2.76
CA ARG A 144 8.41 26.18 1.74
C ARG A 144 8.37 27.12 0.55
N ILE A 145 8.47 28.44 0.79
CA ILE A 145 8.45 29.45 -0.27
C ILE A 145 9.84 29.71 -0.87
N GLY A 146 10.90 29.24 -0.22
CA GLY A 146 12.28 29.45 -0.67
C GLY A 146 12.81 30.85 -0.39
N ASP A 147 12.41 31.46 0.73
CA ASP A 147 12.84 32.82 1.11
C ASP A 147 14.16 32.78 1.90
N GLU A 148 15.25 32.75 1.18
CA GLU A 148 16.61 32.73 1.75
C GLU A 148 16.96 34.01 2.53
N SER A 149 16.23 35.11 2.31
CA SER A 149 16.50 36.38 2.96
C SER A 149 16.24 36.36 4.47
N GLN A 150 15.40 35.45 4.97
CA GLN A 150 15.08 35.27 6.38
C GLN A 150 16.16 34.55 7.17
N GLY A 151 17.17 33.96 6.49
CA GLY A 151 18.26 33.23 7.13
C GLY A 151 17.80 31.98 7.91
N ILE A 152 18.74 31.34 8.59
CA ILE A 152 18.51 30.15 9.43
C ILE A 152 18.65 30.57 10.89
N THR A 153 17.66 30.20 11.71
CA THR A 153 17.64 30.49 13.15
C THR A 153 17.89 29.21 13.97
N GLN A 154 18.15 29.36 15.27
CA GLN A 154 18.29 28.21 16.16
C GLN A 154 16.96 27.42 16.26
N GLU A 155 15.82 28.08 16.22
CA GLU A 155 14.51 27.44 16.23
C GLU A 155 14.29 26.53 15.01
N ASP A 156 14.83 26.91 13.84
CA ASP A 156 14.79 26.07 12.64
C ASP A 156 15.62 24.80 12.83
N ILE A 157 16.80 24.94 13.41
CA ILE A 157 17.69 23.82 13.72
C ILE A 157 17.05 22.88 14.73
N ASP A 158 16.45 23.44 15.80
CA ASP A 158 15.74 22.68 16.83
C ASP A 158 14.54 21.92 16.25
N TYR A 159 13.83 22.50 15.27
CA TYR A 159 12.77 21.84 14.53
C TYR A 159 13.28 20.61 13.78
N CYS A 160 14.39 20.72 13.03
CA CYS A 160 14.98 19.60 12.28
C CYS A 160 15.57 18.53 13.24
N ILE A 161 16.15 18.93 14.37
CA ILE A 161 16.58 18.02 15.45
C ILE A 161 15.39 17.23 15.98
N GLN A 162 14.24 17.87 16.19
CA GLN A 162 13.03 17.19 16.64
C GLN A 162 12.55 16.14 15.64
N ASP A 163 12.63 16.38 14.34
CA ASP A 163 12.27 15.41 13.32
C ASP A 163 13.22 14.19 13.35
N CYS A 164 14.53 14.40 13.49
CA CYS A 164 15.50 13.32 13.71
C CYS A 164 15.23 12.55 15.01
N ARG A 165 14.84 13.24 16.09
CA ARG A 165 14.51 12.63 17.38
C ARG A 165 13.28 11.73 17.27
N ILE A 166 12.20 12.18 16.63
CA ILE A 166 11.00 11.38 16.39
C ILE A 166 11.37 10.09 15.67
N LEU A 167 12.17 10.19 14.61
CA LEU A 167 12.61 9.03 13.84
C LEU A 167 13.50 8.09 14.65
N THR A 168 14.38 8.62 15.48
CA THR A 168 15.26 7.86 16.39
C THR A 168 14.43 7.03 17.39
N GLU A 169 13.48 7.66 18.07
CA GLU A 169 12.62 6.98 19.03
C GLU A 169 11.69 5.95 18.34
N ALA A 170 11.21 6.26 17.12
CA ALA A 170 10.44 5.34 16.32
C ALA A 170 11.20 4.06 15.96
N ILE A 171 12.47 4.18 15.58
CA ILE A 171 13.35 3.04 15.27
C ILE A 171 13.57 2.17 16.52
N LYS A 172 13.91 2.77 17.67
CA LYS A 172 14.14 2.05 18.93
C LYS A 172 12.88 1.31 19.40
N SER A 173 11.74 2.00 19.40
CA SER A 173 10.46 1.43 19.78
C SER A 173 10.08 0.25 18.88
N LEU A 174 10.22 0.41 17.57
CA LEU A 174 9.88 -0.65 16.63
C LEU A 174 10.83 -1.84 16.70
N GLU A 175 12.13 -1.66 16.93
CA GLU A 175 13.08 -2.76 17.11
C GLU A 175 12.71 -3.62 18.33
N THR A 176 12.40 -2.98 19.46
CA THR A 176 11.99 -3.65 20.69
C THR A 176 10.71 -4.44 20.46
N THR A 177 9.70 -3.78 19.92
CA THR A 177 8.38 -4.38 19.63
C THR A 177 8.48 -5.52 18.61
N TYR A 178 9.28 -5.37 17.56
CA TYR A 178 9.46 -6.41 16.55
C TYR A 178 10.14 -7.67 17.12
N LYS A 179 11.12 -7.49 18.00
CA LYS A 179 11.78 -8.59 18.72
C LYS A 179 10.76 -9.38 19.57
N GLU A 180 9.92 -8.68 20.32
CA GLU A 180 8.88 -9.27 21.14
C GLU A 180 7.84 -10.02 20.29
N TRP A 181 7.37 -9.41 19.21
CA TRP A 181 6.40 -10.03 18.31
C TRP A 181 6.93 -11.31 17.65
N CYS A 182 8.21 -11.37 17.36
CA CYS A 182 8.85 -12.58 16.83
C CYS A 182 9.18 -13.61 17.92
N ASN A 183 8.96 -13.31 19.21
CA ASN A 183 9.40 -14.12 20.35
C ASN A 183 10.88 -14.52 20.24
N SER A 184 11.72 -13.55 19.87
CA SER A 184 13.14 -13.80 19.60
C SER A 184 14.01 -13.54 20.83
N PRO A 185 14.91 -14.46 21.20
CA PRO A 185 15.91 -14.23 22.27
C PRO A 185 16.99 -13.24 21.84
N HIS A 186 17.12 -12.96 20.56
CA HIS A 186 18.15 -12.09 19.98
C HIS A 186 17.55 -10.84 19.37
N ASP A 187 18.34 -9.78 19.29
CA ASP A 187 17.97 -8.60 18.51
C ASP A 187 17.84 -8.93 17.03
N LEU A 188 16.83 -8.37 16.42
CA LEU A 188 16.46 -8.65 15.04
C LEU A 188 16.71 -7.44 14.15
N GLU A 189 17.09 -7.72 12.93
CA GLU A 189 17.17 -6.70 11.88
C GLU A 189 15.79 -6.31 11.39
N LEU A 190 15.49 -5.00 11.45
CA LEU A 190 14.23 -4.48 10.90
C LEU A 190 14.15 -4.77 9.39
N PRO A 191 13.00 -5.27 8.92
CA PRO A 191 12.74 -5.43 7.49
C PRO A 191 12.63 -4.09 6.78
N LEU A 192 12.68 -4.11 5.45
CA LEU A 192 12.56 -2.89 4.64
C LEU A 192 11.12 -2.42 4.44
N THR A 193 10.13 -3.29 4.63
CA THR A 193 8.72 -2.98 4.39
C THR A 193 7.81 -3.58 5.45
N THR A 194 6.67 -2.92 5.71
CA THR A 194 5.62 -3.42 6.61
C THR A 194 5.17 -4.84 6.25
N ALA A 195 4.96 -5.13 4.96
CA ALA A 195 4.53 -6.45 4.50
C ALA A 195 5.59 -7.54 4.78
N SER A 196 6.88 -7.20 4.65
CA SER A 196 7.96 -8.12 5.03
C SER A 196 8.03 -8.33 6.54
N MET A 197 7.75 -7.31 7.33
CA MET A 197 7.69 -7.40 8.79
C MET A 197 6.53 -8.30 9.21
N ALA A 198 5.34 -8.07 8.69
CA ALA A 198 4.16 -8.88 8.96
C ALA A 198 4.39 -10.37 8.63
N TYR A 199 4.94 -10.66 7.47
CA TYR A 199 5.28 -12.03 7.08
C TYR A 199 6.30 -12.67 8.02
N ARG A 200 7.35 -11.96 8.41
CA ARG A 200 8.38 -12.50 9.31
C ARG A 200 7.84 -12.78 10.71
N VAL A 201 6.97 -11.91 11.23
CA VAL A 201 6.29 -12.13 12.52
C VAL A 201 5.36 -13.33 12.41
N TRP A 202 4.51 -13.38 11.38
CA TRP A 202 3.61 -14.50 11.16
C TRP A 202 4.38 -15.82 10.99
N SER A 203 5.40 -15.86 10.14
CA SER A 203 6.19 -17.07 9.90
C SER A 203 7.03 -17.53 11.10
N ALA A 204 7.34 -16.63 12.04
CA ALA A 204 8.08 -16.99 13.25
C ALA A 204 7.22 -17.72 14.28
N ARG A 205 5.90 -17.44 14.32
CA ARG A 205 5.01 -17.91 15.38
C ARG A 205 3.83 -18.75 14.92
N TYR A 206 3.33 -18.50 13.71
CA TYR A 206 2.05 -19.02 13.23
C TYR A 206 2.17 -19.85 11.94
N TRP A 207 3.39 -20.24 11.60
CA TRP A 207 3.63 -21.11 10.45
C TRP A 207 2.94 -22.45 10.67
N PRO A 208 2.11 -22.96 9.73
CA PRO A 208 1.42 -24.22 9.90
C PRO A 208 2.38 -25.39 10.17
N GLU A 209 2.09 -26.19 11.17
CA GLU A 209 3.00 -27.26 11.62
C GLU A 209 3.33 -28.28 10.52
N HIS A 210 2.36 -28.64 9.70
CA HIS A 210 2.55 -29.60 8.62
C HIS A 210 3.50 -29.10 7.51
N TRP A 211 3.73 -27.77 7.43
CA TRP A 211 4.73 -27.21 6.50
C TRP A 211 6.15 -27.32 7.03
N PHE A 212 6.35 -27.51 8.34
CA PHE A 212 7.68 -27.69 8.92
C PHE A 212 8.40 -28.96 8.47
N THR A 213 7.67 -30.02 8.10
CA THR A 213 8.25 -31.28 7.64
C THR A 213 9.06 -31.09 6.36
N ILE A 214 8.64 -30.18 5.51
CA ILE A 214 9.32 -29.81 4.27
C ILE A 214 10.55 -28.96 4.54
N ASN A 215 10.46 -28.01 5.47
CA ASN A 215 11.57 -27.14 5.83
C ASN A 215 12.69 -27.85 6.61
N LYS A 216 12.38 -28.95 7.32
CA LYS A 216 13.39 -29.69 8.10
C LYS A 216 14.24 -30.63 7.24
N GLN A 217 13.72 -31.11 6.11
CA GLN A 217 14.46 -32.00 5.23
C GLN A 217 15.32 -31.27 4.20
N ASP A 218 14.93 -30.08 3.75
CA ASP A 218 15.63 -29.36 2.69
C ASP A 218 16.06 -27.96 3.09
N LYS A 219 16.34 -27.50 4.15
CA LYS A 219 16.87 -26.17 4.51
C LYS A 219 16.65 -24.99 3.51
N LYS A 220 15.94 -25.24 2.41
CA LYS A 220 15.50 -24.28 1.40
C LYS A 220 13.99 -24.38 1.30
N VAL A 221 13.30 -23.24 1.52
CA VAL A 221 11.91 -23.09 1.09
C VAL A 221 11.90 -23.41 -0.41
N ASP A 222 11.18 -24.46 -0.79
CA ASP A 222 11.20 -24.89 -2.17
C ASP A 222 10.57 -23.79 -3.05
N ILE A 223 11.40 -23.15 -3.87
CA ILE A 223 10.99 -22.11 -4.82
C ILE A 223 9.92 -22.67 -5.81
N ALA A 224 9.81 -23.99 -5.92
CA ALA A 224 8.82 -24.67 -6.75
C ALA A 224 7.37 -24.29 -6.44
N PHE A 225 7.05 -23.88 -5.21
CA PHE A 225 5.69 -23.43 -4.86
C PHE A 225 5.31 -22.10 -5.49
N CYS A 226 6.28 -21.24 -5.77
CA CYS A 226 6.01 -19.93 -6.35
C CYS A 226 5.66 -19.99 -7.84
N HIS A 227 6.08 -21.02 -8.52
CA HIS A 227 5.97 -21.18 -9.97
C HIS A 227 5.33 -22.52 -10.32
N ASN A 228 4.09 -22.69 -9.93
CA ASN A 228 3.32 -23.84 -10.34
C ASN A 228 1.96 -23.40 -10.91
N MET A 229 1.34 -24.28 -11.69
CA MET A 229 0.07 -24.00 -12.34
C MET A 229 -1.04 -23.56 -11.38
N PHE A 230 -1.00 -23.99 -10.13
CA PHE A 230 -2.00 -23.63 -9.14
C PHE A 230 -1.84 -22.19 -8.69
N ASN A 231 -0.61 -21.77 -8.45
CA ASN A 231 -0.30 -20.40 -8.04
C ASN A 231 -0.50 -19.40 -9.18
N ASP A 232 -0.20 -19.80 -10.41
CA ASP A 232 -0.41 -18.96 -11.61
C ASP A 232 -1.91 -18.74 -11.86
N ALA A 233 -2.73 -19.79 -11.73
CA ALA A 233 -4.20 -19.67 -11.78
C ALA A 233 -4.77 -18.76 -10.69
N LEU A 234 -4.23 -18.84 -9.48
CA LEU A 234 -4.60 -17.97 -8.37
C LEU A 234 -4.13 -16.52 -8.59
N GLU A 235 -2.99 -16.31 -9.25
CA GLU A 235 -2.55 -14.97 -9.64
C GLU A 235 -3.52 -14.31 -10.63
N GLU A 236 -4.03 -15.06 -11.61
CA GLU A 236 -5.03 -14.56 -12.54
C GLU A 236 -6.34 -14.19 -11.84
N SER A 237 -6.73 -14.94 -10.81
CA SER A 237 -7.91 -14.64 -9.97
C SER A 237 -7.66 -13.47 -9.01
N TYR A 238 -6.39 -13.04 -8.81
CA TYR A 238 -6.06 -12.01 -7.84
C TYR A 238 -6.48 -10.61 -8.28
N VAL A 239 -7.56 -10.15 -7.69
CA VAL A 239 -8.12 -8.81 -7.86
C VAL A 239 -8.10 -8.11 -6.50
N GLY A 240 -7.64 -6.87 -6.47
CA GLY A 240 -7.66 -6.05 -5.25
C GLY A 240 -9.07 -5.66 -4.80
N GLY A 241 -9.18 -4.75 -3.84
CA GLY A 241 -10.43 -4.22 -3.36
C GLY A 241 -11.23 -3.53 -4.46
N ARG A 242 -12.56 -3.57 -4.33
CA ARG A 242 -13.48 -2.93 -5.27
C ARG A 242 -13.54 -1.43 -5.00
N VAL A 243 -13.35 -0.63 -6.04
CA VAL A 243 -13.54 0.82 -6.00
C VAL A 243 -14.36 1.21 -7.21
N GLN A 244 -15.53 1.78 -6.97
CA GLN A 244 -16.49 2.05 -8.04
C GLN A 244 -17.43 3.20 -7.70
N VAL A 245 -17.74 4.04 -8.69
CA VAL A 245 -18.93 4.88 -8.68
C VAL A 245 -20.09 4.00 -9.10
N ILE A 246 -21.05 3.79 -8.21
CA ILE A 246 -22.22 2.91 -8.41
C ILE A 246 -23.38 3.73 -8.98
N GLY A 247 -23.59 4.92 -8.41
CA GLY A 247 -24.58 5.86 -8.93
C GLY A 247 -24.14 6.56 -10.22
N GLU A 248 -24.91 7.50 -10.69
CA GLU A 248 -24.56 8.33 -11.84
C GLU A 248 -23.36 9.22 -11.51
N PRO A 249 -22.28 9.16 -12.28
CA PRO A 249 -21.12 10.02 -12.05
C PRO A 249 -21.47 11.50 -12.16
N MET A 250 -20.82 12.31 -11.33
CA MET A 250 -20.98 13.79 -11.32
C MET A 250 -22.38 14.27 -10.91
N LYS A 251 -23.28 13.39 -10.48
CA LYS A 251 -24.57 13.75 -9.90
C LYS A 251 -24.40 14.07 -8.42
N ILE A 252 -25.17 15.05 -7.96
CA ILE A 252 -25.26 15.37 -6.53
C ILE A 252 -26.26 14.42 -5.90
N TYR A 253 -25.82 13.69 -4.88
CA TYR A 253 -26.66 12.83 -4.05
C TYR A 253 -26.80 13.46 -2.68
N PRO A 254 -27.96 14.07 -2.37
CA PRO A 254 -28.25 14.58 -1.03
C PRO A 254 -28.48 13.42 -0.05
N ASN A 255 -28.49 13.74 1.24
CA ASN A 255 -28.80 12.77 2.30
C ASN A 255 -27.88 11.53 2.28
N THR A 256 -26.58 11.73 1.99
CA THR A 256 -25.60 10.64 1.89
C THR A 256 -24.80 10.53 3.17
N ILE A 257 -24.67 9.32 3.67
CA ILE A 257 -23.75 8.91 4.76
C ILE A 257 -22.73 7.91 4.22
N SER A 258 -21.67 7.67 4.99
CA SER A 258 -20.73 6.61 4.66
C SER A 258 -20.31 5.80 5.89
N VAL A 259 -20.15 4.51 5.68
CA VAL A 259 -19.61 3.58 6.67
C VAL A 259 -18.41 2.84 6.10
N ASP A 260 -17.46 2.51 6.99
CA ASP A 260 -16.21 1.82 6.67
C ASP A 260 -16.10 0.57 7.55
N ARG A 261 -15.71 -0.56 6.97
CA ARG A 261 -15.59 -1.81 7.72
C ARG A 261 -14.25 -1.90 8.44
N ASN A 262 -14.30 -1.93 9.75
CA ASN A 262 -13.14 -1.98 10.63
C ASN A 262 -12.19 -3.14 10.32
N SER A 263 -11.00 -2.80 9.76
CA SER A 263 -9.97 -3.78 9.44
C SER A 263 -10.48 -4.94 8.58
N MET A 264 -11.16 -4.65 7.46
CA MET A 264 -11.83 -5.64 6.60
C MET A 264 -10.93 -6.84 6.26
N TYR A 265 -9.72 -6.63 5.73
CA TYR A 265 -8.84 -7.75 5.37
C TYR A 265 -8.40 -8.60 6.57
N PRO A 266 -7.96 -8.04 7.71
CA PRO A 266 -7.73 -8.80 8.93
C PRO A 266 -8.95 -9.59 9.39
N THR A 267 -10.16 -9.05 9.26
CA THR A 267 -11.40 -9.76 9.60
C THR A 267 -11.57 -11.00 8.74
N GLU A 268 -11.44 -10.87 7.41
CA GLU A 268 -11.54 -12.04 6.53
C GLU A 268 -10.43 -13.06 6.81
N MET A 269 -9.22 -12.61 7.14
CA MET A 269 -8.13 -13.50 7.52
C MET A 269 -8.41 -14.28 8.80
N ARG A 270 -9.13 -13.68 9.79
CA ARG A 270 -9.53 -14.34 11.03
C ARG A 270 -10.65 -15.36 10.81
N ASP A 271 -11.67 -14.97 10.06
CA ASP A 271 -12.96 -15.66 10.03
C ASP A 271 -13.08 -16.71 8.95
N GLN A 272 -12.32 -16.58 7.88
CA GLN A 272 -12.45 -17.39 6.67
C GLN A 272 -11.43 -18.53 6.58
N VAL A 273 -11.64 -19.39 5.62
CA VAL A 273 -10.73 -20.49 5.27
C VAL A 273 -9.94 -20.17 4.01
N PHE A 274 -8.77 -20.78 3.88
CA PHE A 274 -7.83 -20.52 2.78
C PHE A 274 -7.30 -21.80 2.19
N PRO A 275 -6.96 -21.83 0.89
CA PRO A 275 -6.40 -23.02 0.26
C PRO A 275 -5.02 -23.34 0.83
N ASP A 276 -4.83 -24.58 1.26
CA ASP A 276 -3.52 -25.09 1.64
C ASP A 276 -2.61 -25.17 0.41
N MET A 277 -1.43 -24.57 0.49
CA MET A 277 -0.47 -24.62 -0.61
C MET A 277 0.12 -26.00 -0.86
N MET A 278 0.04 -26.90 0.13
CA MET A 278 0.66 -28.22 0.09
C MET A 278 -0.20 -29.31 -0.55
N GLY A 279 -1.49 -29.10 -0.63
CA GLY A 279 -2.44 -30.12 -1.10
C GLY A 279 -3.21 -29.73 -2.37
N ALA A 280 -2.72 -28.72 -3.11
CA ALA A 280 -3.42 -28.26 -4.31
C ALA A 280 -3.48 -29.38 -5.38
N THR A 281 -4.68 -29.58 -5.91
CA THR A 281 -4.98 -30.66 -6.85
C THR A 281 -5.72 -30.10 -8.07
N TYR A 282 -5.29 -30.52 -9.26
CA TYR A 282 -6.01 -30.29 -10.51
C TYR A 282 -7.03 -31.39 -10.73
N CYS A 283 -8.21 -31.00 -11.17
CA CYS A 283 -9.24 -31.95 -11.56
C CYS A 283 -9.88 -31.57 -12.90
N LYS A 284 -10.00 -32.54 -13.79
CA LYS A 284 -10.77 -32.31 -15.01
C LYS A 284 -12.25 -32.14 -14.67
N PRO A 285 -12.94 -31.13 -15.21
CA PRO A 285 -14.30 -30.77 -14.82
C PRO A 285 -15.33 -31.92 -14.89
N TYR A 286 -15.16 -32.83 -15.84
CA TYR A 286 -16.08 -33.97 -16.01
C TYR A 286 -15.85 -35.12 -15.01
N MET A 287 -14.75 -35.11 -14.25
CA MET A 287 -14.43 -36.16 -13.28
C MET A 287 -15.00 -35.95 -11.89
N VAL A 288 -15.55 -34.78 -11.63
CA VAL A 288 -16.05 -34.42 -10.29
C VAL A 288 -17.41 -33.75 -10.35
N ASN A 289 -18.17 -33.92 -9.29
CA ASN A 289 -19.37 -33.13 -9.08
C ASN A 289 -19.00 -31.76 -8.50
N PHE A 290 -18.86 -30.77 -9.36
CA PHE A 290 -18.50 -29.40 -8.99
C PHE A 290 -19.39 -28.82 -7.90
N ARG A 291 -20.73 -29.04 -7.98
CA ARG A 291 -21.67 -28.56 -6.97
C ARG A 291 -21.47 -29.22 -5.61
N LYS A 292 -21.03 -30.49 -5.58
CA LYS A 292 -20.72 -31.19 -4.33
C LYS A 292 -19.46 -30.61 -3.71
N LEU A 293 -18.39 -30.45 -4.49
CA LEU A 293 -17.14 -29.82 -4.02
C LEU A 293 -17.38 -28.40 -3.49
N LEU A 294 -18.17 -27.62 -4.19
CA LEU A 294 -18.46 -26.22 -3.79
C LEU A 294 -19.21 -26.11 -2.45
N ARG A 295 -19.87 -27.19 -2.02
CA ARG A 295 -20.58 -27.26 -0.72
C ARG A 295 -19.73 -27.84 0.40
N ASP A 296 -18.58 -28.39 0.10
CA ASP A 296 -17.70 -29.00 1.08
C ASP A 296 -16.94 -27.89 1.85
N PRO A 297 -17.16 -27.78 3.17
CA PRO A 297 -16.52 -26.73 3.97
C PRO A 297 -15.01 -26.94 4.19
N ASP A 298 -14.54 -28.16 3.94
CA ASP A 298 -13.14 -28.57 4.14
C ASP A 298 -12.29 -28.41 2.86
N ILE A 299 -12.90 -27.87 1.80
CA ILE A 299 -12.26 -27.70 0.50
C ILE A 299 -12.36 -26.22 0.07
N CYS A 300 -11.25 -25.69 -0.42
CA CYS A 300 -11.19 -24.43 -1.13
C CYS A 300 -11.05 -24.66 -2.63
N ILE A 301 -11.80 -23.94 -3.45
CA ILE A 301 -11.85 -24.09 -4.90
C ILE A 301 -11.42 -22.77 -5.58
N TRP A 302 -10.70 -22.92 -6.70
CA TRP A 302 -10.55 -21.87 -7.69
C TRP A 302 -10.69 -22.46 -9.08
N ALA A 303 -11.42 -21.77 -9.93
CA ALA A 303 -11.81 -22.32 -11.22
C ALA A 303 -11.78 -21.29 -12.34
N ASN A 304 -11.43 -21.74 -13.54
CA ASN A 304 -11.62 -21.03 -14.78
C ASN A 304 -12.96 -21.45 -15.37
N LEU A 305 -13.89 -20.50 -15.46
CA LEU A 305 -15.28 -20.77 -15.82
C LEU A 305 -15.92 -19.60 -16.56
N THR A 306 -17.04 -19.88 -17.22
CA THR A 306 -17.93 -18.87 -17.77
C THR A 306 -19.21 -18.83 -16.93
N LEU A 307 -19.56 -17.62 -16.48
CA LEU A 307 -20.78 -17.31 -15.74
C LEU A 307 -21.66 -16.39 -16.59
N GLU A 308 -22.96 -16.72 -16.66
CA GLU A 308 -23.97 -15.91 -17.33
C GLU A 308 -25.16 -15.66 -16.39
N GLY A 309 -25.74 -14.47 -16.46
CA GLY A 309 -26.91 -14.10 -15.64
C GLY A 309 -26.67 -12.87 -14.78
N GLY A 310 -27.33 -12.81 -13.63
CA GLY A 310 -27.16 -11.73 -12.65
C GLY A 310 -27.64 -10.36 -13.12
N LYS A 311 -28.58 -10.30 -14.10
CA LYS A 311 -29.04 -9.05 -14.72
C LYS A 311 -29.67 -8.08 -13.72
N ASP A 312 -30.27 -8.61 -12.66
CA ASP A 312 -30.95 -7.83 -11.63
C ASP A 312 -30.05 -7.45 -10.46
N SER A 313 -28.78 -7.85 -10.50
CA SER A 313 -27.80 -7.53 -9.45
C SER A 313 -26.87 -6.38 -9.88
N PRO A 314 -26.32 -5.60 -8.93
CA PRO A 314 -25.26 -4.65 -9.24
C PRO A 314 -24.05 -5.36 -9.87
N PRO A 315 -23.28 -4.68 -10.73
CA PRO A 315 -22.06 -5.23 -11.31
C PRO A 315 -21.13 -5.72 -10.20
N PHE A 316 -20.76 -7.00 -10.23
CA PHE A 316 -20.01 -7.63 -9.14
C PHE A 316 -18.70 -8.26 -9.59
N LEU A 317 -18.69 -8.92 -10.75
CA LEU A 317 -17.53 -9.68 -11.23
C LEU A 317 -16.50 -8.74 -11.87
N ALA A 318 -15.24 -8.91 -11.45
CA ALA A 318 -14.14 -8.06 -11.92
C ALA A 318 -13.65 -8.50 -13.29
N THR A 319 -13.70 -7.62 -14.26
CA THR A 319 -13.18 -7.85 -15.62
C THR A 319 -12.25 -6.70 -16.05
N LYS A 320 -11.78 -6.73 -17.29
CA LYS A 320 -10.96 -5.68 -17.87
C LYS A 320 -11.61 -5.16 -19.15
N THR A 321 -11.52 -3.85 -19.37
CA THR A 321 -11.86 -3.25 -20.68
C THR A 321 -10.82 -3.65 -21.74
N GLU A 322 -11.10 -3.37 -23.01
CA GLU A 322 -10.15 -3.55 -24.11
C GLU A 322 -8.81 -2.84 -23.87
N GLU A 323 -8.84 -1.70 -23.17
CA GLU A 323 -7.63 -0.95 -22.79
C GLU A 323 -6.94 -1.52 -21.52
N GLY A 324 -7.36 -2.68 -21.03
CA GLY A 324 -6.80 -3.35 -19.86
C GLY A 324 -7.15 -2.73 -18.50
N ARG A 325 -8.14 -1.81 -18.45
CA ARG A 325 -8.59 -1.20 -17.20
C ARG A 325 -9.56 -2.11 -16.46
N ARG A 326 -9.46 -2.15 -15.16
CA ARG A 326 -10.38 -2.88 -14.30
C ARG A 326 -11.77 -2.26 -14.36
N CYS A 327 -12.77 -3.09 -14.60
CA CYS A 327 -14.18 -2.75 -14.51
C CYS A 327 -14.97 -3.89 -13.86
N TRP A 328 -16.26 -3.68 -13.64
CA TRP A 328 -17.15 -4.64 -12.99
C TRP A 328 -18.31 -4.94 -13.92
N THR A 329 -18.60 -6.23 -14.13
CA THR A 329 -19.68 -6.69 -15.01
C THR A 329 -20.78 -7.39 -14.24
N ARG A 330 -21.99 -7.38 -14.79
CA ARG A 330 -23.15 -8.10 -14.27
C ARG A 330 -23.77 -9.09 -15.26
N THR A 331 -23.26 -9.17 -16.47
CA THR A 331 -23.90 -10.00 -17.51
C THR A 331 -23.16 -11.30 -17.76
N GLU A 332 -21.95 -11.21 -18.22
CA GLU A 332 -21.12 -12.36 -18.56
C GLU A 332 -19.71 -12.18 -17.96
N PHE A 333 -19.17 -13.26 -17.49
CA PHE A 333 -17.79 -13.32 -17.01
C PHE A 333 -17.13 -14.61 -17.50
N THR A 334 -15.93 -14.50 -18.01
CA THR A 334 -15.06 -15.66 -18.30
C THR A 334 -13.67 -15.42 -17.69
N GLY A 335 -13.19 -16.37 -16.92
CA GLY A 335 -11.86 -16.32 -16.29
C GLY A 335 -11.77 -17.08 -14.98
N TRP A 336 -10.68 -16.82 -14.26
CA TRP A 336 -10.42 -17.43 -12.96
C TRP A 336 -11.11 -16.71 -11.82
N LEU A 337 -11.85 -17.44 -11.00
CA LEU A 337 -12.46 -16.96 -9.75
C LEU A 337 -12.10 -17.87 -8.58
N CYS A 338 -12.03 -17.28 -7.39
CA CYS A 338 -12.00 -18.01 -6.13
C CYS A 338 -13.42 -18.39 -5.66
N GLU A 339 -13.49 -19.45 -4.89
CA GLU A 339 -14.74 -20.01 -4.36
C GLU A 339 -15.72 -18.98 -3.77
N PRO A 340 -15.30 -17.99 -2.94
CA PRO A 340 -16.24 -17.03 -2.38
C PRO A 340 -17.03 -16.25 -3.45
N GLU A 341 -16.36 -15.81 -4.51
CA GLU A 341 -17.00 -15.10 -5.61
C GLU A 341 -17.88 -16.02 -6.44
N ILE A 342 -17.48 -17.28 -6.65
CA ILE A 342 -18.29 -18.28 -7.36
C ILE A 342 -19.58 -18.54 -6.59
N LYS A 343 -19.51 -18.80 -5.29
CA LYS A 343 -20.68 -19.02 -4.43
C LYS A 343 -21.63 -17.83 -4.48
N HIS A 344 -21.09 -16.64 -4.28
CA HIS A 344 -21.88 -15.43 -4.27
C HIS A 344 -22.53 -15.13 -5.64
N ALA A 345 -21.82 -15.35 -6.74
CA ALA A 345 -22.39 -15.21 -8.07
C ALA A 345 -23.59 -16.18 -8.27
N LEU A 346 -23.48 -17.43 -7.81
CA LEU A 346 -24.59 -18.39 -7.88
C LEU A 346 -25.78 -17.96 -7.02
N GLU A 347 -25.54 -17.37 -5.84
CA GLU A 347 -26.59 -16.77 -4.98
C GLU A 347 -27.31 -15.62 -5.71
N LEU A 348 -26.59 -14.84 -6.49
CA LEU A 348 -27.12 -13.74 -7.32
C LEU A 348 -27.80 -14.22 -8.61
N GLY A 349 -27.97 -15.52 -8.81
CA GLY A 349 -28.67 -16.09 -9.95
C GLY A 349 -27.82 -16.29 -11.21
N TYR A 350 -26.49 -16.11 -11.12
CA TYR A 350 -25.61 -16.50 -12.22
C TYR A 350 -25.61 -18.02 -12.39
N LYS A 351 -25.37 -18.47 -13.61
CA LYS A 351 -25.25 -19.89 -13.97
C LYS A 351 -23.87 -20.14 -14.56
N VAL A 352 -23.24 -21.24 -14.14
CA VAL A 352 -22.04 -21.72 -14.79
C VAL A 352 -22.45 -22.37 -16.12
N THR A 353 -22.08 -21.73 -17.23
CA THR A 353 -22.36 -22.23 -18.58
C THR A 353 -21.20 -23.07 -19.11
N GLU A 354 -19.98 -22.78 -18.67
CA GLU A 354 -18.79 -23.56 -18.98
C GLU A 354 -17.86 -23.64 -17.77
N LEU A 355 -17.30 -24.80 -17.49
CA LEU A 355 -16.24 -25.02 -16.52
C LEU A 355 -15.01 -25.55 -17.28
N LYS A 356 -14.00 -24.67 -17.45
CA LYS A 356 -12.79 -24.96 -18.25
C LYS A 356 -11.75 -25.71 -17.44
N GLU A 357 -11.44 -25.21 -16.26
CA GLU A 357 -10.46 -25.79 -15.35
C GLU A 357 -10.93 -25.68 -13.91
N LEU A 358 -10.56 -26.68 -13.10
CA LEU A 358 -10.93 -26.77 -11.71
C LEU A 358 -9.71 -27.18 -10.87
N HIS A 359 -9.38 -26.33 -9.92
CA HIS A 359 -8.38 -26.60 -8.90
C HIS A 359 -9.02 -26.56 -7.51
N TYR A 360 -8.50 -27.35 -6.59
CA TYR A 360 -8.94 -27.35 -5.21
C TYR A 360 -7.82 -27.79 -4.26
N SER A 361 -7.96 -27.46 -2.99
CA SER A 361 -7.11 -27.96 -1.92
C SER A 361 -7.91 -28.03 -0.61
N GLN A 362 -7.31 -28.63 0.40
CA GLN A 362 -7.88 -28.57 1.75
C GLN A 362 -7.95 -27.14 2.25
N ALA A 363 -8.98 -26.86 3.03
CA ALA A 363 -9.20 -25.57 3.67
C ALA A 363 -8.44 -25.51 5.00
N ILE A 364 -7.67 -24.44 5.20
CA ILE A 364 -6.93 -24.15 6.44
C ILE A 364 -7.26 -22.76 6.99
N ARG A 365 -6.95 -22.51 8.26
CA ARG A 365 -7.12 -21.20 8.92
C ARG A 365 -5.77 -20.65 9.42
N PRO A 366 -4.86 -20.27 8.53
CA PRO A 366 -3.47 -19.97 8.90
C PRO A 366 -3.30 -18.62 9.60
N PHE A 367 -4.34 -17.79 9.64
CA PHE A 367 -4.24 -16.41 10.13
C PHE A 367 -5.07 -16.14 11.39
N LYS A 368 -5.96 -17.06 11.79
CA LYS A 368 -6.89 -16.84 12.88
C LYS A 368 -6.18 -16.42 14.16
N GLU A 369 -5.26 -17.24 14.65
CA GLU A 369 -4.53 -16.97 15.89
C GLU A 369 -3.67 -15.70 15.81
N PHE A 370 -3.06 -15.44 14.63
CA PHE A 370 -2.30 -14.22 14.38
C PHE A 370 -3.18 -12.98 14.53
N VAL A 371 -4.34 -12.95 13.89
CA VAL A 371 -5.23 -11.78 13.93
C VAL A 371 -5.83 -11.59 15.32
N GLU A 372 -6.31 -12.67 15.97
CA GLU A 372 -6.86 -12.62 17.33
C GLU A 372 -5.84 -12.07 18.33
N PHE A 373 -4.60 -12.58 18.29
CA PHE A 373 -3.54 -12.12 19.18
C PHE A 373 -3.21 -10.64 18.97
N PHE A 374 -2.97 -10.23 17.73
CA PHE A 374 -2.56 -8.85 17.43
C PHE A 374 -3.71 -7.85 17.58
N TYR A 375 -4.95 -8.27 17.33
CA TYR A 375 -6.08 -7.39 17.57
C TYR A 375 -6.28 -7.12 19.07
N LYS A 376 -6.23 -8.16 19.90
CA LYS A 376 -6.28 -8.01 21.36
C LYS A 376 -5.15 -7.11 21.87
N LEU A 377 -3.92 -7.36 21.43
CA LEU A 377 -2.77 -6.54 21.79
C LEU A 377 -2.94 -5.07 21.36
N ARG A 378 -3.52 -4.83 20.18
CA ARG A 378 -3.82 -3.47 19.70
C ARG A 378 -4.80 -2.74 20.63
N LEU A 379 -5.86 -3.41 21.06
CA LEU A 379 -6.82 -2.81 21.99
C LEU A 379 -6.18 -2.47 23.34
N GLU A 380 -5.33 -3.35 23.87
CA GLU A 380 -4.58 -3.11 25.10
C GLU A 380 -3.64 -1.91 24.98
N MET A 381 -2.89 -1.83 23.87
CA MET A 381 -1.96 -0.71 23.61
C MET A 381 -2.72 0.60 23.38
N ARG A 382 -3.85 0.56 22.66
CA ARG A 382 -4.70 1.73 22.47
C ARG A 382 -5.25 2.26 23.80
N ALA A 383 -5.69 1.38 24.69
CA ALA A 383 -6.18 1.76 26.01
C ALA A 383 -5.10 2.41 26.89
N LYS A 384 -3.84 2.05 26.68
CA LYS A 384 -2.68 2.64 27.38
C LYS A 384 -2.14 3.90 26.72
N GLY A 385 -2.65 4.30 25.55
CA GLY A 385 -2.07 5.38 24.74
C GLY A 385 -0.72 5.03 24.13
N ASP A 386 -0.38 3.74 24.01
CA ASP A 386 0.91 3.28 23.50
C ASP A 386 0.98 3.36 21.97
N ALA A 387 2.06 3.94 21.46
CA ALA A 387 2.33 4.11 20.03
C ALA A 387 2.37 2.80 19.25
N SER A 388 2.69 1.69 19.90
CA SER A 388 2.77 0.37 19.26
C SER A 388 1.44 -0.09 18.66
N GLN A 389 0.31 0.46 19.11
CA GLN A 389 -1.00 0.20 18.50
C GLN A 389 -1.05 0.55 17.00
N LEU A 390 -0.28 1.58 16.59
CA LEU A 390 -0.16 1.97 15.19
C LEU A 390 0.62 0.92 14.38
N TRP A 391 1.72 0.44 14.93
CA TRP A 391 2.53 -0.61 14.31
C TRP A 391 1.73 -1.90 14.12
N ILE A 392 0.94 -2.27 15.12
CA ILE A 392 0.08 -3.46 15.09
C ILE A 392 -0.98 -3.33 13.99
N LYS A 393 -1.63 -2.16 13.87
CA LYS A 393 -2.61 -1.91 12.81
C LYS A 393 -2.00 -2.13 11.41
N LEU A 394 -0.83 -1.55 11.18
CA LEU A 394 -0.12 -1.68 9.91
C LEU A 394 0.31 -3.14 9.65
N LEU A 395 0.78 -3.83 10.67
CA LEU A 395 1.20 -5.23 10.58
C LEU A 395 0.07 -6.13 10.10
N MET A 396 -1.09 -6.06 10.76
CA MET A 396 -2.25 -6.89 10.40
C MET A 396 -2.73 -6.61 8.98
N SER A 397 -2.81 -5.35 8.59
CA SER A 397 -3.33 -4.96 7.27
C SER A 397 -2.38 -5.29 6.11
N ALA A 398 -1.08 -5.44 6.37
CA ALA A 398 -0.09 -5.65 5.32
C ALA A 398 0.19 -7.12 5.01
N LEU A 399 -0.21 -8.06 5.88
CA LEU A 399 0.20 -9.47 5.78
C LEU A 399 -0.29 -10.14 4.49
N TYR A 400 -1.58 -10.01 4.15
CA TYR A 400 -2.13 -10.68 2.97
C TYR A 400 -1.43 -10.26 1.67
N GLY A 401 -1.09 -8.98 1.56
CA GLY A 401 -0.43 -8.42 0.38
C GLY A 401 0.97 -9.02 0.12
N ARG A 402 1.63 -9.54 1.15
CA ARG A 402 2.92 -10.21 1.01
C ARG A 402 2.82 -11.50 0.20
N PHE A 403 1.72 -12.20 0.31
CA PHE A 403 1.47 -13.43 -0.44
C PHE A 403 1.08 -13.18 -1.91
N GLY A 404 0.57 -11.98 -2.22
CA GLY A 404 0.21 -11.55 -3.57
C GLY A 404 1.30 -10.71 -4.26
N MET A 405 2.56 -10.90 -3.92
CA MET A 405 3.66 -10.21 -4.59
C MET A 405 3.88 -10.78 -5.98
N LYS A 406 3.84 -9.88 -6.96
CA LYS A 406 4.15 -10.19 -8.36
C LYS A 406 5.66 -10.38 -8.56
N ASP A 407 6.03 -10.73 -9.78
CA ASP A 407 7.41 -10.92 -10.20
C ASP A 407 8.31 -9.76 -9.77
N ILE A 408 9.55 -10.09 -9.44
CA ILE A 408 10.55 -9.12 -9.04
C ILE A 408 10.89 -8.26 -10.26
N ALA A 409 10.64 -6.97 -10.16
CA ALA A 409 11.07 -6.02 -11.17
C ALA A 409 12.55 -5.70 -10.96
N VAL A 410 13.34 -5.84 -12.00
CA VAL A 410 14.74 -5.40 -12.03
C VAL A 410 14.79 -4.02 -12.62
N ARG A 411 15.51 -3.13 -11.96
CA ARG A 411 15.71 -1.77 -12.43
C ARG A 411 16.94 -1.74 -13.33
N ILE A 412 16.81 -1.13 -14.49
CA ILE A 412 17.89 -0.92 -15.45
C ILE A 412 18.14 0.59 -15.56
N ASP A 413 19.26 1.04 -15.06
CA ASP A 413 19.65 2.46 -15.02
C ASP A 413 20.79 2.77 -16.00
N ASN A 414 21.41 1.75 -16.57
CA ASN A 414 22.54 1.89 -17.48
C ASN A 414 22.04 2.29 -18.87
N ASP A 415 22.48 3.44 -19.36
CA ASP A 415 22.03 4.00 -20.62
C ASP A 415 22.37 3.07 -21.81
N GLU A 416 23.53 2.40 -21.81
CA GLU A 416 23.91 1.43 -22.85
C GLU A 416 22.99 0.20 -22.88
N GLU A 417 22.56 -0.28 -21.71
CA GLU A 417 21.64 -1.39 -21.61
C GLU A 417 20.22 -0.98 -22.03
N ILE A 418 19.83 0.25 -21.69
CA ILE A 418 18.56 0.85 -22.13
C ILE A 418 18.53 0.97 -23.67
N GLU A 419 19.61 1.46 -24.29
CA GLU A 419 19.73 1.58 -25.75
C GLU A 419 19.64 0.22 -26.42
N LYS A 420 20.35 -0.80 -25.93
CA LYS A 420 20.24 -2.19 -26.43
C LYS A 420 18.82 -2.74 -26.38
N ILE A 421 18.08 -2.46 -25.30
CA ILE A 421 16.69 -2.89 -25.17
C ILE A 421 15.81 -2.19 -26.21
N ILE A 422 16.02 -0.89 -26.43
CA ILE A 422 15.31 -0.11 -27.44
C ILE A 422 15.60 -0.68 -28.84
N GLU A 423 16.86 -0.96 -29.16
CA GLU A 423 17.28 -1.53 -30.44
C GLU A 423 16.71 -2.93 -30.71
N THR A 424 16.53 -3.75 -29.67
CA THR A 424 15.97 -5.10 -29.82
C THR A 424 14.47 -5.13 -30.05
N GLY A 425 13.77 -4.00 -29.98
CA GLY A 425 12.32 -3.91 -30.19
C GLY A 425 11.47 -4.62 -29.14
N LYS A 426 12.05 -5.05 -28.00
CA LYS A 426 11.35 -5.74 -26.91
C LYS A 426 10.80 -4.79 -25.84
N LEU A 427 10.43 -3.58 -26.22
CA LEU A 427 9.96 -2.52 -25.32
C LEU A 427 8.64 -2.85 -24.61
N ASP A 428 7.82 -3.71 -25.17
CA ASP A 428 6.57 -4.19 -24.60
C ASP A 428 6.74 -5.04 -23.32
N GLN A 429 7.94 -5.60 -23.11
CA GLN A 429 8.31 -6.34 -21.92
C GLN A 429 8.78 -5.43 -20.77
N TYR A 430 8.92 -4.13 -21.01
CA TYR A 430 9.47 -3.17 -20.05
C TYR A 430 8.48 -2.05 -19.75
N HIS A 431 8.48 -1.60 -18.49
CA HIS A 431 7.74 -0.40 -18.08
C HIS A 431 8.71 0.76 -17.89
N PHE A 432 8.55 1.80 -18.70
CA PHE A 432 9.27 3.06 -18.51
C PHE A 432 8.71 3.81 -17.31
N ASN A 433 9.55 4.00 -16.29
CA ASN A 433 9.32 4.97 -15.23
C ASN A 433 10.25 6.17 -15.47
N TYR A 434 9.66 7.27 -15.90
CA TYR A 434 10.42 8.51 -16.07
C TYR A 434 10.41 9.28 -14.76
N TYR A 435 11.58 9.48 -14.18
CA TYR A 435 11.78 10.34 -13.03
C TYR A 435 12.50 11.62 -13.48
N ASP A 436 11.82 12.75 -13.34
CA ASP A 436 12.40 14.06 -13.58
C ASP A 436 13.24 14.46 -12.36
N GLY A 437 14.48 14.86 -12.59
CA GLY A 437 15.47 15.15 -11.54
C GLY A 437 15.13 16.31 -10.58
N ARG A 438 13.99 16.99 -10.74
CA ARG A 438 13.60 18.12 -9.88
C ARG A 438 12.99 17.70 -8.54
N ARG A 439 12.57 16.44 -8.40
CA ARG A 439 12.10 15.82 -7.17
C ARG A 439 12.49 14.35 -7.08
N GLY A 440 13.74 14.05 -7.40
CA GLY A 440 14.28 12.74 -7.22
C GLY A 440 13.73 11.66 -8.11
N SER A 441 13.46 12.02 -9.27
CA SER A 441 13.01 11.09 -10.26
C SER A 441 14.12 10.92 -11.29
N LEU A 442 14.72 9.74 -11.26
CA LEU A 442 15.71 9.35 -12.27
C LEU A 442 14.99 8.64 -13.41
N PRO A 443 15.35 8.89 -14.66
CA PRO A 443 14.91 8.03 -15.76
C PRO A 443 15.49 6.63 -15.54
N PHE A 444 14.64 5.62 -15.59
CA PHE A 444 15.07 4.22 -15.57
C PHE A 444 14.05 3.33 -16.26
N LEU A 445 14.53 2.23 -16.76
CA LEU A 445 13.72 1.13 -17.23
C LEU A 445 13.48 0.14 -16.09
N VAL A 446 12.27 -0.35 -15.99
CA VAL A 446 11.96 -1.50 -15.13
C VAL A 446 11.75 -2.71 -16.03
N ALA A 447 12.71 -3.60 -16.04
CA ALA A 447 12.55 -4.92 -16.62
C ALA A 447 11.81 -5.81 -15.63
N ILE A 448 10.76 -6.46 -16.09
CA ILE A 448 10.19 -7.58 -15.34
C ILE A 448 10.98 -8.81 -15.79
N GLU A 449 12.00 -9.20 -15.02
CA GLU A 449 12.59 -10.52 -15.21
C GLU A 449 11.54 -11.56 -14.85
N GLY A 450 10.88 -12.10 -15.87
CA GLY A 450 9.84 -13.09 -15.74
C GLY A 450 10.27 -14.26 -14.85
N ASN A 451 9.37 -14.71 -14.00
CA ASN A 451 9.48 -15.88 -13.16
C ASN A 451 10.37 -15.79 -11.90
N LYS A 452 10.68 -14.61 -11.39
CA LYS A 452 11.35 -14.46 -10.08
C LYS A 452 10.40 -13.99 -8.99
N LYS A 453 9.35 -14.76 -8.70
CA LYS A 453 8.48 -14.49 -7.55
C LYS A 453 9.24 -14.75 -6.24
N PRO A 454 9.00 -13.95 -5.19
CA PRO A 454 9.54 -14.26 -3.87
C PRO A 454 9.09 -15.64 -3.39
N SER A 455 9.96 -16.39 -2.71
CA SER A 455 9.66 -17.74 -2.19
C SER A 455 8.44 -17.80 -1.25
N SER A 456 8.01 -16.65 -0.71
CA SER A 456 6.83 -16.52 0.14
C SER A 456 5.53 -16.27 -0.63
N THR A 457 5.56 -16.22 -1.96
CA THR A 457 4.38 -15.92 -2.78
C THR A 457 3.47 -17.14 -2.87
N TRP A 458 2.26 -17.00 -2.33
CA TRP A 458 1.15 -17.93 -2.50
C TRP A 458 -0.12 -17.13 -2.71
N PHE A 459 -0.52 -16.95 -3.96
CA PHE A 459 -1.68 -16.11 -4.30
C PHE A 459 -2.99 -16.61 -3.68
N GLY A 460 -3.07 -17.89 -3.28
CA GLY A 460 -4.25 -18.42 -2.59
C GLY A 460 -4.66 -17.59 -1.38
N PHE A 461 -3.71 -17.13 -0.58
CA PHE A 461 -4.02 -16.29 0.56
C PHE A 461 -4.46 -14.88 0.16
N ALA A 462 -3.76 -14.27 -0.80
CA ALA A 462 -4.08 -12.93 -1.25
C ALA A 462 -5.40 -12.87 -2.03
N SER A 463 -5.62 -13.81 -2.94
CA SER A 463 -6.82 -13.87 -3.79
C SER A 463 -8.07 -14.15 -2.97
N PHE A 464 -8.01 -15.13 -2.06
CA PHE A 464 -9.14 -15.46 -1.19
C PHE A 464 -9.46 -14.33 -0.23
N THR A 465 -8.46 -13.69 0.42
CA THR A 465 -8.69 -12.53 1.30
C THR A 465 -9.46 -11.42 0.58
N THR A 466 -9.02 -11.06 -0.62
CA THR A 466 -9.67 -9.99 -1.38
C THR A 466 -10.99 -10.42 -2.00
N SER A 467 -11.16 -11.70 -2.31
CA SER A 467 -12.43 -12.28 -2.77
C SER A 467 -13.50 -12.21 -1.69
N TYR A 468 -13.20 -12.66 -0.47
CA TYR A 468 -14.11 -12.53 0.69
C TYR A 468 -14.48 -11.07 0.96
N ALA A 469 -13.50 -10.18 0.96
CA ALA A 469 -13.72 -8.75 1.17
C ALA A 469 -14.65 -8.14 0.10
N ARG A 470 -14.49 -8.50 -1.17
CA ARG A 470 -15.37 -8.04 -2.25
C ARG A 470 -16.79 -8.59 -2.10
N VAL A 471 -16.94 -9.85 -1.69
CA VAL A 471 -18.27 -10.45 -1.41
C VAL A 471 -18.95 -9.72 -0.26
N SER A 472 -18.25 -9.49 0.86
CA SER A 472 -18.80 -8.75 1.98
C SER A 472 -19.25 -7.33 1.60
N LEU A 473 -18.40 -6.61 0.87
CA LEU A 473 -18.77 -5.28 0.37
C LEU A 473 -19.96 -5.33 -0.58
N ASN A 474 -20.05 -6.35 -1.45
CA ASN A 474 -21.16 -6.49 -2.37
C ASN A 474 -22.48 -6.76 -1.65
N LYS A 475 -22.48 -7.54 -0.56
CA LYS A 475 -23.67 -7.73 0.28
C LYS A 475 -24.17 -6.41 0.86
N ALA A 476 -23.27 -5.57 1.37
CA ALA A 476 -23.61 -4.23 1.82
C ALA A 476 -24.18 -3.35 0.68
N ILE A 477 -23.61 -3.43 -0.53
CA ILE A 477 -24.15 -2.72 -1.71
C ILE A 477 -25.55 -3.20 -2.06
N LEU A 478 -25.82 -4.50 -1.98
CA LEU A 478 -27.14 -5.08 -2.24
C LEU A 478 -28.16 -4.62 -1.21
N ALA A 479 -27.78 -4.54 0.08
CA ALA A 479 -28.65 -4.05 1.14
C ALA A 479 -29.04 -2.57 0.93
N ALA A 480 -28.07 -1.72 0.50
CA ALA A 480 -28.35 -0.34 0.16
C ALA A 480 -29.16 -0.17 -1.14
N GLY A 481 -29.17 -1.19 -2.01
CA GLY A 481 -29.92 -1.22 -3.27
C GLY A 481 -29.65 -0.02 -4.18
N ASP A 482 -30.71 0.65 -4.62
CA ASP A 482 -30.65 1.87 -5.43
C ASP A 482 -30.10 3.10 -4.70
N GLY A 483 -30.00 3.02 -3.37
CA GLY A 483 -29.36 4.03 -2.52
C GLY A 483 -27.85 3.91 -2.44
N ALA A 484 -27.20 2.91 -3.03
CA ALA A 484 -25.75 2.81 -3.08
C ALA A 484 -25.16 3.72 -4.16
N TYR A 485 -24.23 4.61 -3.80
CA TYR A 485 -23.67 5.61 -4.72
C TYR A 485 -22.20 5.41 -5.06
N TYR A 486 -21.42 4.90 -4.09
CA TYR A 486 -19.97 4.72 -4.25
C TYR A 486 -19.44 3.67 -3.27
N CYS A 487 -18.35 3.02 -3.63
CA CYS A 487 -17.59 2.18 -2.72
C CYS A 487 -16.08 2.33 -2.92
N ASP A 488 -15.32 2.18 -1.84
CA ASP A 488 -13.85 2.18 -1.88
C ASP A 488 -13.28 1.13 -0.94
N THR A 489 -13.07 -0.06 -1.45
CA THR A 489 -12.39 -1.17 -0.78
C THR A 489 -13.18 -1.74 0.41
N ASP A 490 -13.31 -1.01 1.48
CA ASP A 490 -13.90 -1.32 2.77
C ASP A 490 -15.01 -0.35 3.19
N SER A 491 -15.29 0.66 2.37
CA SER A 491 -16.32 1.66 2.64
C SER A 491 -17.41 1.70 1.58
N ILE A 492 -18.62 2.07 2.01
CA ILE A 492 -19.77 2.30 1.15
C ILE A 492 -20.41 3.65 1.48
N PHE A 493 -20.86 4.36 0.43
CA PHE A 493 -21.52 5.66 0.48
C PHE A 493 -22.93 5.49 -0.06
N PHE A 494 -23.93 5.80 0.76
CA PHE A 494 -25.30 5.48 0.45
C PHE A 494 -26.28 6.48 1.06
N ASN A 495 -27.53 6.46 0.58
CA ASN A 495 -28.62 7.27 1.11
C ASN A 495 -28.92 6.89 2.57
N ALA A 496 -28.95 7.86 3.47
CA ALA A 496 -29.21 7.63 4.89
C ALA A 496 -30.57 6.93 5.16
N ASP A 497 -31.56 7.12 4.29
CA ASP A 497 -32.86 6.44 4.39
C ASP A 497 -32.76 4.92 4.23
N LYS A 498 -31.66 4.41 3.67
CA LYS A 498 -31.37 2.98 3.52
C LYS A 498 -30.67 2.37 4.74
N LEU A 499 -30.38 3.16 5.76
CA LEU A 499 -29.70 2.65 6.95
C LEU A 499 -30.45 1.50 7.65
N PRO A 500 -31.79 1.49 7.78
CA PRO A 500 -32.50 0.35 8.33
C PRO A 500 -32.28 -0.95 7.54
N ASP A 501 -32.33 -0.89 6.20
CA ASP A 501 -32.08 -2.05 5.33
C ASP A 501 -30.62 -2.52 5.47
N MET A 502 -29.68 -1.57 5.58
CA MET A 502 -28.26 -1.85 5.80
C MET A 502 -28.00 -2.58 7.13
N LEU A 503 -28.68 -2.21 8.22
CA LEU A 503 -28.51 -2.81 9.54
C LEU A 503 -29.00 -4.26 9.62
N GLU A 504 -29.74 -4.76 8.63
CA GLU A 504 -30.04 -6.19 8.50
C GLU A 504 -28.83 -6.99 7.99
N GLU A 505 -27.92 -6.38 7.25
CA GLU A 505 -26.74 -7.05 6.68
C GLU A 505 -25.46 -6.70 7.43
N ILE A 506 -25.34 -5.49 7.99
CA ILE A 506 -24.14 -5.00 8.65
C ILE A 506 -24.37 -4.65 10.12
N GLU A 507 -23.37 -4.83 10.94
CA GLU A 507 -23.37 -4.43 12.35
C GLU A 507 -22.52 -3.18 12.53
N ILE A 508 -23.10 -2.12 13.10
CA ILE A 508 -22.38 -0.88 13.43
C ILE A 508 -21.70 -1.03 14.79
N GLY A 509 -20.41 -0.70 14.84
CA GLY A 509 -19.63 -0.75 16.06
C GLY A 509 -18.12 -0.58 15.81
N ASN A 510 -17.35 -0.70 16.88
CA ASN A 510 -15.91 -0.45 16.87
C ASN A 510 -15.05 -1.72 16.86
N GLU A 511 -15.68 -2.90 16.89
CA GLU A 511 -14.99 -4.18 16.92
C GLU A 511 -14.48 -4.59 15.53
N LEU A 512 -13.60 -5.57 15.51
CA LEU A 512 -13.03 -6.09 14.27
C LEU A 512 -14.12 -6.70 13.38
N GLY A 513 -14.29 -6.10 12.20
CA GLY A 513 -15.27 -6.53 11.20
C GLY A 513 -16.63 -5.83 11.28
N GLN A 514 -16.90 -5.10 12.34
CA GLN A 514 -18.06 -4.21 12.40
C GLN A 514 -17.81 -2.97 11.53
N TRP A 515 -18.89 -2.27 11.20
CA TRP A 515 -18.83 -1.07 10.39
C TRP A 515 -18.91 0.17 11.29
N ASP A 516 -18.11 1.19 10.99
CA ASP A 516 -18.08 2.45 11.71
C ASP A 516 -18.44 3.60 10.76
N TYR A 517 -19.04 4.66 11.30
CA TYR A 517 -19.36 5.82 10.50
C TYR A 517 -18.10 6.60 10.12
N GLU A 518 -17.84 6.73 8.82
CA GLU A 518 -16.86 7.67 8.29
C GLU A 518 -17.47 9.08 8.12
N ILE A 519 -18.76 9.11 7.73
CA ILE A 519 -19.62 10.30 7.71
C ILE A 519 -20.98 9.87 8.25
N GLU A 520 -21.32 10.31 9.45
CA GLU A 520 -22.56 9.98 10.15
C GLU A 520 -23.68 10.97 9.81
N GLU A 521 -23.35 12.28 9.79
CA GLU A 521 -24.33 13.31 9.45
C GLU A 521 -24.61 13.31 7.95
N PRO A 522 -25.88 13.17 7.53
CA PRO A 522 -26.24 13.21 6.12
C PRO A 522 -25.76 14.48 5.42
N THR A 523 -25.13 14.31 4.27
CA THR A 523 -24.52 15.41 3.52
C THR A 523 -24.64 15.19 2.02
N ASN A 524 -24.25 16.20 1.23
CA ASN A 524 -24.24 16.10 -0.22
C ASN A 524 -22.98 15.37 -0.70
N PHE A 525 -23.16 14.33 -1.52
CA PHE A 525 -22.08 13.55 -2.11
C PHE A 525 -22.02 13.70 -3.62
N ILE A 526 -20.82 13.74 -4.18
CA ILE A 526 -20.55 13.71 -5.62
C ILE A 526 -19.41 12.73 -5.89
N GLY A 527 -19.69 11.64 -6.61
CA GLY A 527 -18.67 10.73 -7.13
C GLY A 527 -18.29 11.09 -8.57
N TYR A 528 -17.00 11.18 -8.87
CA TYR A 528 -16.49 11.49 -10.21
C TYR A 528 -15.92 10.27 -10.90
N GLU A 529 -15.03 9.58 -10.21
CA GLU A 529 -14.35 8.37 -10.66
C GLU A 529 -13.76 7.61 -9.45
N PRO A 530 -13.24 6.39 -9.61
CA PRO A 530 -12.58 5.69 -8.53
C PRO A 530 -11.50 6.55 -7.86
N LYS A 531 -11.63 6.75 -6.54
CA LYS A 531 -10.78 7.60 -5.69
C LYS A 531 -10.82 9.10 -6.03
N ALA A 532 -11.93 9.55 -6.63
CA ALA A 532 -12.23 10.96 -6.83
C ALA A 532 -13.68 11.25 -6.44
N TYR A 533 -13.87 11.87 -5.29
CA TYR A 533 -15.20 12.21 -4.75
C TYR A 533 -15.15 13.40 -3.78
N LEU A 534 -16.31 13.95 -3.52
CA LEU A 534 -16.51 15.14 -2.70
C LEU A 534 -17.72 14.94 -1.80
N PHE A 535 -17.57 15.24 -0.51
CA PHE A 535 -18.66 15.47 0.43
C PHE A 535 -18.70 16.95 0.79
N ILE A 536 -19.89 17.54 0.76
CA ILE A 536 -20.13 18.97 1.07
C ILE A 536 -21.22 19.04 2.12
N THR A 537 -20.93 19.55 3.30
CA THR A 537 -21.93 19.91 4.31
C THR A 537 -22.71 21.14 3.89
N ASP A 538 -23.93 21.29 4.39
CA ASP A 538 -24.82 22.41 4.01
C ASP A 538 -24.24 23.77 4.39
N ASP A 539 -23.47 23.86 5.47
CA ASP A 539 -22.75 25.05 5.93
C ASP A 539 -21.46 25.34 5.15
N LYS A 540 -21.07 24.47 4.21
CA LYS A 540 -19.81 24.51 3.45
C LYS A 540 -18.54 24.55 4.31
N GLU A 541 -18.63 24.41 5.62
CA GLU A 541 -17.48 24.48 6.53
C GLU A 541 -16.72 23.16 6.63
N LYS A 542 -17.43 22.02 6.48
CA LYS A 542 -16.82 20.70 6.52
C LYS A 542 -16.93 20.06 5.14
N VAL A 543 -15.82 19.92 4.47
CA VAL A 543 -15.77 19.25 3.17
C VAL A 543 -14.73 18.16 3.19
N LYS A 544 -15.14 16.94 2.89
CA LYS A 544 -14.22 15.84 2.68
C LYS A 544 -14.00 15.65 1.19
N ILE A 545 -12.77 15.87 0.76
CA ILE A 545 -12.38 15.70 -0.63
C ILE A 545 -11.38 14.56 -0.74
N ARG A 546 -11.61 13.66 -1.66
CA ARG A 546 -10.62 12.68 -2.10
C ARG A 546 -10.37 12.84 -3.59
N HIS A 547 -9.12 13.02 -3.93
CA HIS A 547 -8.69 12.95 -5.32
C HIS A 547 -7.30 12.36 -5.37
N LYS A 548 -7.13 11.29 -6.10
CA LYS A 548 -5.86 10.56 -6.18
C LYS A 548 -4.73 11.47 -6.68
N GLY A 549 -3.80 11.77 -5.78
CA GLY A 549 -2.58 12.55 -6.09
C GLY A 549 -2.74 14.05 -5.99
N VAL A 550 -3.82 14.56 -5.40
CA VAL A 550 -4.05 15.99 -5.21
C VAL A 550 -4.55 16.28 -3.81
N SER A 551 -4.04 17.35 -3.22
CA SER A 551 -4.59 17.97 -2.03
C SER A 551 -5.35 19.23 -2.46
N LEU A 552 -6.62 19.31 -2.10
CA LEU A 552 -7.46 20.50 -2.32
C LEU A 552 -7.62 21.31 -1.02
N THR A 553 -6.94 20.90 0.01
CA THR A 553 -6.89 21.63 1.28
C THR A 553 -5.54 22.35 1.41
N ASP A 554 -5.57 23.52 2.07
CA ASP A 554 -4.36 24.18 2.51
C ASP A 554 -3.69 23.40 3.68
N GLU A 555 -2.65 23.93 4.21
CA GLU A 555 -1.84 23.30 5.25
C GLU A 555 -2.55 23.11 6.59
N THR A 556 -3.62 23.88 6.82
CA THR A 556 -4.44 23.80 8.03
C THR A 556 -5.58 22.78 7.89
N GLY A 557 -5.68 22.11 6.71
CA GLY A 557 -6.80 21.22 6.38
C GLY A 557 -8.04 21.98 5.89
N LYS A 558 -7.95 23.31 5.76
CA LYS A 558 -9.02 24.15 5.23
C LYS A 558 -9.02 24.10 3.71
N LEU A 559 -10.21 24.01 3.12
CA LEU A 559 -10.33 24.05 1.66
C LEU A 559 -9.71 25.31 1.09
N VAL A 560 -8.97 25.14 0.00
CA VAL A 560 -8.58 26.27 -0.84
C VAL A 560 -9.88 26.99 -1.24
N PRO A 561 -9.98 28.32 -1.09
CA PRO A 561 -11.24 29.06 -1.23
C PRO A 561 -12.06 28.77 -2.47
N GLN A 562 -11.43 28.30 -3.52
CA GLN A 562 -12.07 27.90 -4.78
C GLN A 562 -12.62 26.45 -4.77
N ALA A 563 -12.31 25.66 -3.75
CA ALA A 563 -12.72 24.25 -3.72
C ALA A 563 -14.17 24.09 -3.20
N GLY A 564 -14.63 24.97 -2.32
CA GLY A 564 -16.01 24.97 -1.82
C GLY A 564 -17.05 25.38 -2.86
N ASP A 565 -16.63 26.17 -3.85
CA ASP A 565 -17.47 26.68 -4.95
C ASP A 565 -17.27 25.92 -6.27
N LEU A 566 -16.55 24.78 -6.24
CA LEU A 566 -16.25 24.02 -7.44
C LEU A 566 -17.51 23.45 -8.07
N THR A 567 -17.84 23.94 -9.26
CA THR A 567 -18.79 23.29 -10.14
C THR A 567 -18.26 21.92 -10.58
N LYS A 568 -19.14 21.04 -11.07
CA LYS A 568 -18.74 19.74 -11.67
C LYS A 568 -17.59 19.90 -12.67
N GLU A 569 -17.61 20.97 -13.46
CA GLU A 569 -16.59 21.28 -14.46
C GLU A 569 -15.29 21.76 -13.84
N GLN A 570 -15.36 22.52 -12.76
CA GLN A 570 -14.19 23.05 -12.06
C GLN A 570 -13.45 21.96 -11.30
N PHE A 571 -14.16 21.02 -10.67
CA PHE A 571 -13.51 19.85 -10.03
C PHE A 571 -12.78 18.98 -11.03
N SER A 572 -13.37 18.73 -12.21
CA SER A 572 -12.73 17.98 -13.28
C SER A 572 -11.56 18.73 -13.94
N ARG A 573 -11.54 20.05 -13.86
CA ARG A 573 -10.56 20.91 -14.54
C ARG A 573 -9.35 21.31 -13.70
N ASN A 574 -9.45 21.30 -12.37
CA ASN A 574 -8.49 22.01 -11.52
C ASN A 574 -7.33 21.18 -11.02
N VAL A 575 -7.26 19.88 -11.36
CA VAL A 575 -6.32 19.03 -10.69
C VAL A 575 -5.42 18.27 -11.65
N ILE A 576 -4.25 18.82 -11.93
CA ILE A 576 -3.15 18.02 -12.45
C ILE A 576 -2.54 17.26 -11.26
N GLN A 577 -2.51 15.95 -11.39
CA GLN A 577 -1.64 15.17 -10.56
C GLN A 577 -0.24 15.77 -10.64
N TYR A 578 0.33 16.10 -9.50
CA TYR A 578 1.68 16.59 -9.36
C TYR A 578 2.71 15.87 -10.27
N ARG A 579 2.64 14.54 -10.34
CA ARG A 579 3.45 13.73 -11.26
C ARG A 579 3.23 14.05 -12.75
N THR A 580 2.04 14.46 -13.14
CA THR A 580 1.71 14.83 -14.53
C THR A 580 2.21 16.22 -14.88
N ALA A 581 2.11 17.17 -13.94
CA ALA A 581 2.69 18.51 -14.09
C ALA A 581 4.21 18.40 -14.29
N MET A 582 4.86 17.57 -13.48
CA MET A 582 6.30 17.31 -13.57
C MET A 582 6.70 16.65 -14.90
N ARG A 583 5.97 15.61 -15.36
CA ARG A 583 6.24 14.97 -16.66
C ARG A 583 6.09 15.89 -17.86
N ARG A 584 5.26 16.91 -17.75
CA ARG A 584 4.96 17.84 -18.84
C ARG A 584 5.71 19.17 -18.71
N ASN A 585 6.62 19.26 -17.74
CA ASN A 585 7.39 20.47 -17.46
C ASN A 585 6.51 21.71 -17.22
N LEU A 586 5.38 21.49 -16.55
CA LEU A 586 4.43 22.55 -16.23
C LEU A 586 4.77 23.17 -14.87
N PRO A 587 4.59 24.49 -14.67
CA PRO A 587 4.81 25.12 -13.39
C PRO A 587 3.95 24.46 -12.28
N LEU A 588 4.51 24.29 -11.10
CA LEU A 588 3.78 23.84 -9.91
C LEU A 588 2.60 24.77 -9.64
N GLY A 589 1.43 24.20 -9.40
CA GLY A 589 0.19 24.97 -9.23
C GLY A 589 -0.48 25.37 -10.54
N SER A 590 0.02 24.93 -11.69
CA SER A 590 -0.68 25.12 -12.96
C SER A 590 -2.05 24.49 -12.91
N LYS A 591 -3.08 25.28 -13.16
CA LYS A 591 -4.45 24.80 -13.35
C LYS A 591 -4.52 24.17 -14.74
N HIS A 592 -4.69 22.87 -14.81
CA HIS A 592 -4.86 22.18 -16.10
C HIS A 592 -6.17 21.42 -16.16
N ILE A 593 -6.80 21.55 -17.29
CA ILE A 593 -8.07 20.91 -17.61
C ILE A 593 -7.83 19.42 -17.86
N GLN A 594 -8.24 18.54 -16.97
CA GLN A 594 -8.34 17.10 -17.23
C GLN A 594 -9.69 16.75 -17.86
N SER A 595 -10.10 17.44 -18.90
CA SER A 595 -11.34 17.13 -19.62
C SER A 595 -11.36 15.73 -20.27
N LYS A 596 -10.23 15.03 -20.32
CA LYS A 596 -10.12 13.71 -20.95
C LYS A 596 -10.28 12.52 -20.02
N VAL A 597 -10.14 12.66 -18.70
CA VAL A 597 -10.19 11.51 -17.79
C VAL A 597 -11.65 11.13 -17.50
N SER A 598 -12.51 12.09 -17.23
CA SER A 598 -13.93 11.83 -17.00
C SER A 598 -14.64 11.30 -18.25
N LYS A 599 -14.37 11.85 -19.42
CA LYS A 599 -14.97 11.37 -20.69
C LYS A 599 -14.52 9.96 -21.09
N ARG A 600 -13.32 9.51 -20.68
CA ARG A 600 -12.85 8.16 -21.03
C ARG A 600 -13.47 7.06 -20.17
N HIS A 601 -13.88 7.35 -18.94
CA HIS A 601 -14.57 6.37 -18.10
C HIS A 601 -16.05 6.24 -18.41
N TYR A 602 -16.68 7.26 -18.94
CA TYR A 602 -18.12 7.36 -19.08
C TYR A 602 -18.59 7.60 -20.52
N GLY A 603 -17.70 7.70 -21.47
CA GLY A 603 -18.03 7.87 -22.90
C GLY A 603 -18.41 6.57 -23.62
N LYS A 604 -18.30 5.43 -22.98
CA LYS A 604 -18.93 4.16 -23.38
C LYS A 604 -19.88 3.79 -22.25
N LYS A 605 -21.06 3.27 -22.57
CA LYS A 605 -22.12 2.86 -21.66
C LYS A 605 -21.58 2.41 -20.31
N SER A 606 -22.12 2.99 -19.25
CA SER A 606 -21.93 2.51 -17.90
C SER A 606 -22.17 1.00 -17.89
N PRO A 607 -21.36 0.19 -17.20
CA PRO A 607 -21.71 -1.21 -16.96
C PRO A 607 -23.09 -1.39 -16.30
N LEU A 608 -23.75 -0.30 -15.92
CA LEU A 608 -25.12 -0.24 -15.42
C LEU A 608 -26.17 -0.14 -16.55
N GLU A 609 -25.76 0.14 -17.80
CA GLU A 609 -26.66 0.30 -18.93
C GLU A 609 -26.74 -0.92 -19.87
N ASP A 610 -25.93 -1.96 -19.65
CA ASP A 610 -25.98 -3.23 -20.39
C ASP A 610 -26.68 -4.34 -19.60
#